data_57f10e316be1e09fc828442cc2f981bc
#
_entry.id   57f10e316be1e09fc828442cc2f981bc
#
_cell.length_a   1.000
_cell.length_b   1.000
_cell.length_c   1.000
_cell.angle_alpha   90.00
_cell.angle_beta   90.00
_cell.angle_gamma   90.00
#
_symmetry.space_group_name_H-M   'P 1'
#
loop_
_entity.id
_entity.type
_entity.pdbx_description
1 polymer ?
#
loop_
_entity_poly.entity_id
_entity_poly.type
_entity_poly.pdbx_seq_one_letter_code
_entity_poly.pdbx_strand_id
1 'polypeptide(L)'
;RDVELLGKETRFDVVIGGHTHVKVDSLVNGTLLTQTGKYLKNVGVTAVRFRGRKIEGIESRLVPLDGYAPDASYQAEVDRYYADPELNKPVGAFAGPADKWGLANWMAASVADEADADVGFYHIGGVRLDSIPAGGVSAAKVYGLEPFGTLVAEMEMTPAQMRRMIVSKYNDPVNAKEAHRID
;
A
#
# COMPACT_ATOMS: atom_id res chain seq x y z
N ARG A 1 12.39 -10.02 4.45
CA ARG A 1 12.43 -11.17 3.52
C ARG A 1 13.53 -11.00 2.48
N ASP A 2 13.55 -9.89 1.71
CA ASP A 2 14.56 -9.70 0.65
C ASP A 2 15.99 -9.64 1.22
N VAL A 3 16.19 -8.91 2.32
CA VAL A 3 17.47 -8.89 3.05
C VAL A 3 17.89 -10.28 3.53
N GLU A 4 16.96 -11.09 4.00
CA GLU A 4 17.24 -12.45 4.43
C GLU A 4 17.61 -13.38 3.26
N LEU A 5 16.93 -13.22 2.12
CA LEU A 5 17.26 -13.98 0.91
C LEU A 5 18.64 -13.58 0.37
N LEU A 6 18.95 -12.30 0.31
CA LEU A 6 20.25 -11.80 -0.13
C LEU A 6 21.38 -12.14 0.85
N GLY A 7 21.07 -12.41 2.12
CA GLY A 7 22.03 -12.97 3.08
C GLY A 7 22.51 -14.38 2.73
N LYS A 8 21.77 -15.12 1.88
CA LYS A 8 22.04 -16.48 1.45
C LYS A 8 22.38 -16.62 -0.04
N GLU A 9 21.95 -15.66 -0.83
CA GLU A 9 22.12 -15.67 -2.29
C GLU A 9 22.99 -14.47 -2.72
N THR A 10 24.08 -14.77 -3.40
CA THR A 10 25.11 -13.79 -3.78
C THR A 10 25.32 -13.64 -5.29
N ARG A 11 24.42 -14.21 -6.10
CA ARG A 11 24.55 -14.19 -7.58
C ARG A 11 24.00 -12.93 -8.24
N PHE A 12 23.42 -12.02 -7.47
CA PHE A 12 22.87 -10.78 -7.97
C PHE A 12 23.77 -9.60 -7.63
N ASP A 13 23.97 -8.70 -8.57
CA ASP A 13 24.67 -7.45 -8.36
C ASP A 13 23.70 -6.35 -7.90
N VAL A 14 22.49 -6.34 -8.47
CA VAL A 14 21.42 -5.38 -8.15
C VAL A 14 20.10 -6.12 -8.02
N VAL A 15 19.33 -5.80 -6.98
CA VAL A 15 17.94 -6.21 -6.77
C VAL A 15 17.07 -4.99 -6.61
N ILE A 16 16.07 -4.85 -7.48
CA ILE A 16 15.07 -3.78 -7.42
C ILE A 16 13.80 -4.38 -6.81
N GLY A 17 13.46 -3.93 -5.61
CA GLY A 17 12.28 -4.36 -4.86
C GLY A 17 11.06 -3.51 -5.12
N GLY A 18 9.91 -4.00 -4.66
CA GLY A 18 8.61 -3.32 -4.74
C GLY A 18 7.60 -3.88 -3.75
N HIS A 19 6.33 -3.58 -3.94
CA HIS A 19 5.17 -4.10 -3.23
C HIS A 19 5.07 -3.72 -1.73
N THR A 20 6.14 -3.85 -0.96
CA THR A 20 6.14 -3.58 0.49
C THR A 20 6.11 -2.09 0.85
N HIS A 21 6.25 -1.20 -0.12
CA HIS A 21 6.30 0.26 0.04
C HIS A 21 7.45 0.78 0.92
N VAL A 22 8.40 -0.08 1.25
CA VAL A 22 9.58 0.32 2.03
C VAL A 22 10.51 1.16 1.17
N LYS A 23 11.13 2.16 1.77
CA LYS A 23 12.22 2.92 1.15
C LYS A 23 13.54 2.30 1.59
N VAL A 24 14.30 1.75 0.67
CA VAL A 24 15.61 1.15 0.92
C VAL A 24 16.56 1.41 -0.24
N ASP A 25 17.83 1.65 0.10
CA ASP A 25 18.93 1.81 -0.84
C ASP A 25 20.20 1.41 -0.08
N SER A 26 20.56 0.13 -0.14
CA SER A 26 21.58 -0.44 0.73
C SER A 26 22.30 -1.61 0.07
N LEU A 27 23.56 -1.80 0.42
CA LEU A 27 24.30 -3.01 0.08
C LEU A 27 24.02 -4.12 1.09
N VAL A 28 23.63 -5.28 0.59
CA VAL A 28 23.41 -6.49 1.37
C VAL A 28 24.27 -7.59 0.76
N ASN A 29 25.31 -8.03 1.46
CA ASN A 29 26.25 -9.05 0.98
C ASN A 29 26.89 -8.73 -0.40
N GLY A 30 27.17 -7.45 -0.67
CA GLY A 30 27.72 -7.02 -1.96
C GLY A 30 26.65 -6.80 -3.06
N THR A 31 25.41 -7.16 -2.84
CA THR A 31 24.28 -6.89 -3.74
C THR A 31 23.62 -5.58 -3.38
N LEU A 32 23.42 -4.66 -4.33
CA LEU A 32 22.60 -3.48 -4.11
C LEU A 32 21.12 -3.91 -4.04
N LEU A 33 20.47 -3.62 -2.90
CA LEU A 33 19.02 -3.70 -2.74
C LEU A 33 18.45 -2.29 -2.77
N THR A 34 17.58 -1.98 -3.75
CA THR A 34 16.93 -0.67 -3.84
C THR A 34 15.43 -0.80 -4.02
N GLN A 35 14.67 0.06 -3.34
CA GLN A 35 13.23 0.19 -3.44
C GLN A 35 12.82 1.62 -3.10
N THR A 36 11.97 2.23 -3.92
CA THR A 36 11.71 3.68 -3.90
C THR A 36 10.59 4.12 -2.97
N GLY A 37 9.98 3.18 -2.22
CA GLY A 37 8.80 3.47 -1.40
C GLY A 37 7.49 3.34 -2.18
N LYS A 38 6.58 4.32 -2.03
CA LYS A 38 5.24 4.30 -2.65
C LYS A 38 4.89 5.61 -3.35
N TYR A 39 3.93 5.53 -4.27
CA TYR A 39 3.25 6.69 -4.88
C TYR A 39 4.17 7.68 -5.59
N LEU A 40 5.22 7.19 -6.25
CA LEU A 40 6.21 8.01 -6.96
C LEU A 40 6.83 9.14 -6.12
N LYS A 41 6.85 9.00 -4.79
CA LYS A 41 7.50 10.00 -3.92
C LYS A 41 9.01 10.08 -4.12
N ASN A 42 9.62 9.02 -4.67
CA ASN A 42 11.05 8.98 -4.98
C ASN A 42 11.29 8.29 -6.31
N VAL A 43 12.34 8.69 -7.01
CA VAL A 43 12.93 7.97 -8.15
C VAL A 43 14.26 7.36 -7.70
N GLY A 44 14.48 6.09 -8.01
CA GLY A 44 15.77 5.43 -7.85
C GLY A 44 16.64 5.66 -9.09
N VAL A 45 17.86 6.17 -8.89
CA VAL A 45 18.86 6.31 -9.95
C VAL A 45 20.03 5.41 -9.61
N THR A 46 20.24 4.36 -10.41
CA THR A 46 21.33 3.43 -10.23
C THR A 46 22.25 3.46 -11.45
N ALA A 47 23.51 3.77 -11.25
CA ALA A 47 24.54 3.75 -12.27
C ALA A 47 25.44 2.52 -12.08
N VAL A 48 25.57 1.72 -13.14
CA VAL A 48 26.44 0.55 -13.15
C VAL A 48 27.60 0.79 -14.11
N ARG A 49 28.81 0.77 -13.60
CA ARG A 49 30.02 0.92 -14.42
C ARG A 49 30.57 -0.44 -14.80
N PHE A 50 30.90 -0.57 -16.08
CA PHE A 50 31.45 -1.81 -16.63
C PHE A 50 32.87 -1.57 -17.20
N ARG A 51 33.73 -2.59 -17.01
CA ARG A 51 34.96 -2.75 -17.79
C ARG A 51 34.88 -4.06 -18.56
N GLY A 52 34.66 -3.97 -19.86
CA GLY A 52 34.34 -5.14 -20.68
C GLY A 52 33.03 -5.79 -20.17
N ARG A 53 33.10 -7.04 -19.69
CA ARG A 53 31.94 -7.77 -19.17
C ARG A 53 31.87 -7.80 -17.61
N LYS A 54 32.77 -7.10 -16.94
CA LYS A 54 32.82 -7.08 -15.47
C LYS A 54 32.25 -5.76 -14.96
N ILE A 55 31.48 -5.83 -13.89
CA ILE A 55 31.02 -4.65 -13.14
C ILE A 55 32.20 -4.16 -12.31
N GLU A 56 32.55 -2.87 -12.44
CA GLU A 56 33.56 -2.17 -11.66
C GLU A 56 32.98 -1.38 -10.49
N GLY A 57 31.73 -0.96 -10.61
CA GLY A 57 31.09 -0.20 -9.55
C GLY A 57 29.60 -0.02 -9.78
N ILE A 58 28.90 0.09 -8.68
CA ILE A 58 27.46 0.37 -8.64
C ILE A 58 27.28 1.56 -7.69
N GLU A 59 26.62 2.62 -8.18
CA GLU A 59 26.23 3.78 -7.40
C GLU A 59 24.73 3.92 -7.46
N SER A 60 24.09 4.16 -6.32
CA SER A 60 22.65 4.33 -6.25
C SER A 60 22.28 5.51 -5.37
N ARG A 61 21.14 6.12 -5.68
CA ARG A 61 20.54 7.15 -4.85
C ARG A 61 19.03 7.19 -5.07
N LEU A 62 18.30 7.53 -4.01
CA LEU A 62 16.87 7.84 -4.08
C LEU A 62 16.69 9.35 -4.12
N VAL A 63 16.06 9.84 -5.18
CA VAL A 63 15.79 11.27 -5.41
C VAL A 63 14.32 11.54 -5.03
N PRO A 64 14.05 12.35 -3.99
CA PRO A 64 12.69 12.80 -3.69
C PRO A 64 12.12 13.64 -4.82
N LEU A 65 10.82 13.49 -5.12
CA LEU A 65 10.14 14.22 -6.19
C LEU A 65 9.29 15.41 -5.69
N ASP A 66 9.18 15.62 -4.39
CA ASP A 66 8.40 16.69 -3.77
C ASP A 66 8.89 18.12 -4.12
N GLY A 67 10.13 18.25 -4.59
CA GLY A 67 10.69 19.51 -5.06
C GLY A 67 10.54 19.79 -6.57
N TYR A 68 9.89 18.91 -7.32
CA TYR A 68 9.74 19.04 -8.77
C TYR A 68 8.32 19.43 -9.14
N ALA A 69 8.17 20.42 -10.03
CA ALA A 69 6.88 20.75 -10.59
C ALA A 69 6.42 19.64 -11.56
N PRO A 70 5.11 19.30 -11.58
CA PRO A 70 4.57 18.41 -12.60
C PRO A 70 4.76 18.95 -14.00
N ASP A 71 4.93 18.08 -14.98
CA ASP A 71 4.85 18.46 -16.38
C ASP A 71 3.42 18.93 -16.70
N ALA A 72 3.30 20.11 -17.30
CA ALA A 72 1.99 20.74 -17.51
C ALA A 72 1.06 19.94 -18.44
N SER A 73 1.62 19.23 -19.42
CA SER A 73 0.83 18.40 -20.34
C SER A 73 0.23 17.17 -19.65
N TYR A 74 1.02 16.49 -18.81
CA TYR A 74 0.53 15.37 -18.00
C TYR A 74 -0.44 15.84 -16.91
N GLN A 75 -0.19 17.00 -16.28
CA GLN A 75 -1.10 17.55 -15.30
C GLN A 75 -2.46 17.85 -15.91
N ALA A 76 -2.50 18.46 -17.10
CA ALA A 76 -3.75 18.75 -17.81
C ALA A 76 -4.54 17.45 -18.13
N GLU A 77 -3.85 16.36 -18.47
CA GLU A 77 -4.51 15.07 -18.69
C GLU A 77 -5.09 14.48 -17.40
N VAL A 78 -4.35 14.54 -16.29
CA VAL A 78 -4.84 14.13 -14.97
C VAL A 78 -6.05 14.95 -14.55
N ASP A 79 -6.00 16.27 -14.71
CA ASP A 79 -7.09 17.19 -14.38
C ASP A 79 -8.35 16.88 -15.19
N ARG A 80 -8.21 16.49 -16.46
CA ARG A 80 -9.32 16.08 -17.33
C ARG A 80 -10.04 14.84 -16.76
N TYR A 81 -9.31 13.84 -16.25
CA TYR A 81 -9.92 12.68 -15.63
C TYR A 81 -10.60 13.04 -14.31
N TYR A 82 -9.97 13.86 -13.49
CA TYR A 82 -10.58 14.30 -12.21
C TYR A 82 -11.75 15.27 -12.38
N ALA A 83 -11.93 15.88 -13.56
CA ALA A 83 -13.09 16.70 -13.88
C ALA A 83 -14.37 15.91 -14.17
N ASP A 84 -14.30 14.57 -14.26
CA ASP A 84 -15.46 13.72 -14.49
C ASP A 84 -16.52 13.94 -13.38
N PRO A 85 -17.77 14.34 -13.74
CA PRO A 85 -18.84 14.55 -12.77
C PRO A 85 -19.16 13.33 -11.91
N GLU A 86 -19.03 12.11 -12.44
CA GLU A 86 -19.29 10.88 -11.70
C GLU A 86 -18.25 10.65 -10.60
N LEU A 87 -16.99 10.99 -10.85
CA LEU A 87 -15.94 10.93 -9.82
C LEU A 87 -16.16 11.98 -8.73
N ASN A 88 -16.72 13.13 -9.07
CA ASN A 88 -16.95 14.23 -8.13
C ASN A 88 -18.32 14.14 -7.43
N LYS A 89 -19.15 13.17 -7.79
CA LYS A 89 -20.45 12.94 -7.17
C LYS A 89 -20.29 12.70 -5.65
N PRO A 90 -21.00 13.46 -4.80
CA PRO A 90 -20.98 13.21 -3.37
C PRO A 90 -21.69 11.88 -3.07
N VAL A 91 -21.06 11.03 -2.28
CA VAL A 91 -21.59 9.71 -1.90
C VAL A 91 -21.86 9.58 -0.40
N GLY A 92 -21.40 10.54 0.40
CA GLY A 92 -21.58 10.54 1.84
C GLY A 92 -20.74 11.58 2.54
N ALA A 93 -20.63 11.47 3.86
CA ALA A 93 -19.77 12.31 4.68
C ALA A 93 -19.29 11.57 5.93
N PHE A 94 -18.08 11.89 6.37
CA PHE A 94 -17.58 11.47 7.68
C PHE A 94 -17.91 12.56 8.73
N ALA A 95 -18.50 12.16 9.86
CA ALA A 95 -18.81 13.06 10.95
C ALA A 95 -17.55 13.60 11.66
N GLY A 96 -16.47 12.85 11.64
CA GLY A 96 -15.16 13.20 12.18
C GLY A 96 -14.04 12.71 11.28
N PRO A 97 -12.78 13.13 11.52
CA PRO A 97 -11.64 12.60 10.77
C PRO A 97 -11.44 11.11 11.08
N ALA A 98 -11.16 10.31 10.07
CA ALA A 98 -10.84 8.91 10.20
C ALA A 98 -9.39 8.66 9.77
N ASP A 99 -8.60 8.01 10.61
CA ASP A 99 -7.29 7.50 10.26
C ASP A 99 -7.41 6.17 9.50
N LYS A 100 -6.30 5.59 9.10
CA LYS A 100 -6.28 4.34 8.34
C LYS A 100 -7.01 3.20 9.06
N TRP A 101 -6.92 3.11 10.38
CA TRP A 101 -7.58 2.07 11.16
C TRP A 101 -9.07 2.32 11.28
N GLY A 102 -9.48 3.56 11.54
CA GLY A 102 -10.90 3.95 11.50
C GLY A 102 -11.53 3.69 10.14
N LEU A 103 -10.79 3.93 9.04
CA LEU A 103 -11.24 3.59 7.68
C LEU A 103 -11.36 2.07 7.48
N ALA A 104 -10.42 1.27 8.01
CA ALA A 104 -10.50 -0.18 7.92
C ALA A 104 -11.71 -0.74 8.69
N ASN A 105 -11.98 -0.24 9.89
CA ASN A 105 -13.14 -0.63 10.67
C ASN A 105 -14.44 -0.21 9.99
N TRP A 106 -14.49 1.01 9.46
CA TRP A 106 -15.64 1.47 8.69
C TRP A 106 -15.90 0.57 7.47
N MET A 107 -14.87 0.19 6.72
CA MET A 107 -15.01 -0.73 5.58
C MET A 107 -15.45 -2.12 6.01
N ALA A 108 -14.92 -2.66 7.12
CA ALA A 108 -15.35 -3.95 7.65
C ALA A 108 -16.84 -3.93 8.08
N ALA A 109 -17.26 -2.86 8.78
CA ALA A 109 -18.66 -2.65 9.15
C ALA A 109 -19.56 -2.53 7.92
N SER A 110 -19.16 -1.73 6.91
CA SER A 110 -19.92 -1.57 5.67
C SER A 110 -20.10 -2.88 4.91
N VAL A 111 -19.10 -3.75 4.91
CA VAL A 111 -19.19 -5.09 4.30
C VAL A 111 -20.18 -5.97 5.07
N ALA A 112 -20.16 -5.93 6.40
CA ALA A 112 -21.13 -6.67 7.23
C ALA A 112 -22.55 -6.17 6.99
N ASP A 113 -22.76 -4.85 7.00
CA ASP A 113 -24.06 -4.23 6.78
C ASP A 113 -24.65 -4.56 5.39
N GLU A 114 -23.83 -4.50 4.35
CA GLU A 114 -24.27 -4.81 2.97
C GLU A 114 -24.61 -6.29 2.78
N ALA A 115 -23.90 -7.18 3.48
CA ALA A 115 -24.13 -8.63 3.41
C ALA A 115 -25.14 -9.15 4.43
N ASP A 116 -25.73 -8.29 5.27
CA ASP A 116 -26.58 -8.69 6.43
C ASP A 116 -25.91 -9.77 7.29
N ALA A 117 -24.60 -9.59 7.54
CA ALA A 117 -23.76 -10.55 8.26
C ALA A 117 -23.46 -10.09 9.68
N ASP A 118 -23.29 -11.05 10.60
CA ASP A 118 -22.97 -10.76 12.00
C ASP A 118 -21.61 -10.09 12.18
N VAL A 119 -20.66 -10.36 11.29
CA VAL A 119 -19.27 -9.86 11.38
C VAL A 119 -18.70 -9.61 9.99
N GLY A 120 -18.04 -8.45 9.84
CA GLY A 120 -17.28 -8.11 8.65
C GLY A 120 -15.77 -8.14 8.89
N PHE A 121 -15.03 -8.57 7.90
CA PHE A 121 -13.57 -8.51 7.89
C PHE A 121 -13.09 -7.72 6.68
N TYR A 122 -12.09 -6.87 6.90
CA TYR A 122 -11.43 -6.16 5.83
C TYR A 122 -9.91 -6.17 6.01
N HIS A 123 -9.17 -6.28 4.91
CA HIS A 123 -7.72 -6.32 4.95
C HIS A 123 -7.13 -4.91 4.99
N ILE A 124 -6.39 -4.57 6.05
CA ILE A 124 -5.78 -3.23 6.23
C ILE A 124 -4.89 -2.80 5.05
N GLY A 125 -4.24 -3.74 4.36
CA GLY A 125 -3.48 -3.47 3.14
C GLY A 125 -4.33 -3.01 1.96
N GLY A 126 -5.63 -3.33 1.94
CA GLY A 126 -6.63 -2.86 0.97
C GLY A 126 -7.01 -1.39 1.18
N VAL A 127 -6.89 -0.87 2.41
CA VAL A 127 -7.14 0.53 2.72
C VAL A 127 -6.00 1.40 2.20
N ARG A 128 -6.21 2.13 1.10
CA ARG A 128 -5.12 2.82 0.38
C ARG A 128 -4.89 4.26 0.83
N LEU A 129 -5.82 4.86 1.54
CA LEU A 129 -5.66 6.19 2.13
C LEU A 129 -5.20 6.07 3.59
N ASP A 130 -4.29 6.95 4.00
CA ASP A 130 -3.80 7.00 5.37
C ASP A 130 -4.79 7.74 6.31
N SER A 131 -5.66 8.61 5.75
CA SER A 131 -6.75 9.28 6.47
C SER A 131 -7.76 9.91 5.51
N ILE A 132 -8.98 10.16 6.03
CA ILE A 132 -9.99 11.03 5.40
C ILE A 132 -10.41 12.07 6.46
N PRO A 133 -10.42 13.38 6.14
CA PRO A 133 -10.92 14.41 7.05
C PRO A 133 -12.43 14.31 7.23
N ALA A 134 -12.96 14.97 8.26
CA ALA A 134 -14.39 15.17 8.41
C ALA A 134 -14.96 15.94 7.21
N GLY A 135 -16.20 15.67 6.85
CA GLY A 135 -16.92 16.35 5.76
C GLY A 135 -17.26 15.43 4.61
N GLY A 136 -17.61 16.03 3.47
CA GLY A 136 -18.10 15.33 2.29
C GLY A 136 -17.09 14.40 1.65
N VAL A 137 -17.57 13.27 1.16
CA VAL A 137 -16.79 12.24 0.44
C VAL A 137 -17.34 12.08 -0.95
N SER A 138 -16.48 12.19 -1.96
CA SER A 138 -16.82 11.95 -3.35
C SER A 138 -16.55 10.50 -3.77
N ALA A 139 -17.14 10.08 -4.90
CA ALA A 139 -16.85 8.79 -5.50
C ALA A 139 -15.35 8.59 -5.75
N ALA A 140 -14.64 9.60 -6.25
CA ALA A 140 -13.18 9.56 -6.43
C ALA A 140 -12.43 9.24 -5.12
N LYS A 141 -12.92 9.79 -3.99
CA LYS A 141 -12.31 9.51 -2.68
C LYS A 141 -12.50 8.06 -2.27
N VAL A 142 -13.69 7.49 -2.54
CA VAL A 142 -13.97 6.06 -2.28
C VAL A 142 -13.12 5.17 -3.18
N TYR A 143 -13.01 5.48 -4.47
CA TYR A 143 -12.10 4.78 -5.39
C TYR A 143 -10.63 4.88 -4.95
N GLY A 144 -10.22 6.05 -4.43
CA GLY A 144 -8.88 6.22 -3.86
C GLY A 144 -8.65 5.41 -2.59
N LEU A 145 -9.71 5.14 -1.82
CA LEU A 145 -9.66 4.32 -0.62
C LEU A 145 -9.56 2.82 -0.94
N GLU A 146 -10.36 2.34 -1.89
CA GLU A 146 -10.41 0.93 -2.34
C GLU A 146 -10.46 0.87 -3.89
N PRO A 147 -9.31 0.85 -4.58
CA PRO A 147 -9.27 0.85 -6.05
C PRO A 147 -9.31 -0.54 -6.69
N PHE A 148 -9.46 -1.62 -5.90
CA PHE A 148 -9.26 -2.99 -6.39
C PHE A 148 -10.54 -3.66 -6.91
N GLY A 149 -11.72 -3.10 -6.61
CA GLY A 149 -12.98 -3.73 -6.93
C GLY A 149 -13.12 -5.10 -6.23
N THR A 150 -12.77 -5.15 -4.95
CA THR A 150 -12.74 -6.37 -4.15
C THR A 150 -14.13 -6.98 -4.06
N LEU A 151 -14.24 -8.28 -4.31
CA LEU A 151 -15.49 -9.03 -4.16
C LEU A 151 -15.74 -9.35 -2.69
N VAL A 152 -16.98 -9.23 -2.26
CA VAL A 152 -17.45 -9.71 -0.96
C VAL A 152 -17.73 -11.21 -1.04
N ALA A 153 -17.28 -11.95 -0.05
CA ALA A 153 -17.59 -13.37 0.12
C ALA A 153 -18.23 -13.59 1.50
N GLU A 154 -19.37 -14.27 1.49
CA GLU A 154 -20.03 -14.69 2.71
C GLU A 154 -19.66 -16.13 3.04
N MET A 155 -19.53 -16.44 4.34
CA MET A 155 -19.30 -17.80 4.80
C MET A 155 -19.92 -18.04 6.18
N GLU A 156 -20.52 -19.20 6.36
CA GLU A 156 -20.98 -19.65 7.68
C GLU A 156 -19.81 -20.15 8.51
N MET A 157 -19.69 -19.67 9.73
CA MET A 157 -18.64 -20.06 10.67
C MET A 157 -19.22 -20.34 12.06
N THR A 158 -18.76 -21.41 12.67
CA THR A 158 -19.01 -21.62 14.11
C THR A 158 -18.15 -20.66 14.95
N PRO A 159 -18.57 -20.31 16.19
CA PRO A 159 -17.76 -19.49 17.09
C PRO A 159 -16.34 -20.03 17.30
N ALA A 160 -16.16 -21.36 17.28
CA ALA A 160 -14.84 -21.98 17.42
C ALA A 160 -13.95 -21.76 16.18
N GLN A 161 -14.53 -21.75 14.98
CA GLN A 161 -13.80 -21.44 13.74
C GLN A 161 -13.42 -19.96 13.71
N MET A 162 -14.34 -19.07 14.06
CA MET A 162 -14.11 -17.63 14.17
C MET A 162 -12.95 -17.34 15.14
N ARG A 163 -13.01 -17.89 16.35
CA ARG A 163 -11.93 -17.74 17.34
C ARG A 163 -10.58 -18.22 16.79
N ARG A 164 -10.52 -19.37 16.11
CA ARG A 164 -9.26 -19.87 15.53
C ARG A 164 -8.71 -18.92 14.47
N MET A 165 -9.57 -18.38 13.62
CA MET A 165 -9.16 -17.42 12.59
C MET A 165 -8.57 -16.14 13.21
N ILE A 166 -9.26 -15.53 14.17
CA ILE A 166 -8.82 -14.32 14.86
C ILE A 166 -7.48 -14.57 15.57
N VAL A 167 -7.36 -15.63 16.36
CA VAL A 167 -6.13 -15.96 17.09
C VAL A 167 -4.97 -16.26 16.14
N SER A 168 -5.24 -16.96 15.02
CA SER A 168 -4.23 -17.22 14.00
C SER A 168 -3.70 -15.93 13.38
N LYS A 169 -4.56 -14.98 13.05
CA LYS A 169 -4.18 -13.68 12.51
C LYS A 169 -3.50 -12.79 13.55
N TYR A 170 -3.97 -12.79 14.77
CA TYR A 170 -3.33 -12.06 15.87
C TYR A 170 -1.89 -12.53 16.11
N ASN A 171 -1.64 -13.83 16.06
CA ASN A 171 -0.31 -14.41 16.26
C ASN A 171 0.56 -14.45 14.99
N ASP A 172 0.07 -13.97 13.86
CA ASP A 172 0.84 -13.91 12.63
C ASP A 172 2.06 -12.96 12.82
N PRO A 173 3.30 -13.42 12.55
CA PRO A 173 4.50 -12.60 12.73
C PRO A 173 4.52 -11.30 11.91
N VAL A 174 3.74 -11.21 10.84
CA VAL A 174 3.56 -9.98 10.07
C VAL A 174 2.76 -8.97 10.88
N ASN A 175 1.68 -9.40 11.53
CA ASN A 175 0.86 -8.54 12.39
C ASN A 175 1.59 -8.10 13.66
N ALA A 176 2.48 -8.93 14.21
CA ALA A 176 3.29 -8.60 15.37
C ALA A 176 4.15 -7.33 15.17
N LYS A 177 4.53 -7.04 13.91
CA LYS A 177 5.27 -5.83 13.55
C LYS A 177 4.38 -4.60 13.33
N GLU A 178 3.08 -4.79 13.16
CA GLU A 178 2.10 -3.75 12.86
C GLU A 178 1.15 -3.44 14.02
N ALA A 179 1.57 -3.73 15.27
CA ALA A 179 0.86 -3.40 16.50
C ALA A 179 -0.52 -4.09 16.69
N HIS A 180 -0.64 -5.38 16.33
CA HIS A 180 -1.75 -6.28 16.71
C HIS A 180 -3.10 -5.59 16.98
N ARG A 181 -3.68 -4.92 16.01
CA ARG A 181 -5.04 -4.41 16.15
C ARG A 181 -6.03 -5.40 15.56
N ILE A 182 -6.86 -5.95 16.43
CA ILE A 182 -8.16 -6.54 16.13
C ILE A 182 -9.12 -5.73 16.97
N ASP A 183 -9.86 -4.85 16.35
CA ASP A 183 -10.95 -4.11 16.98
C ASP A 183 -12.25 -4.90 16.86
#